data_318100d53d9e8d7ccd0bfba31d1ef4af
#
_entry.id   318100d53d9e8d7ccd0bfba31d1ef4af
#
_cell.length_a   1.000
_cell.length_b   1.000
_cell.length_c   1.000
_cell.angle_alpha   90.00
_cell.angle_beta   90.00
_cell.angle_gamma   90.00
#
_symmetry.space_group_name_H-M   'P 1'
#
loop_
_entity.id
_entity.type
_entity.pdbx_description
1 polymer ?
#
loop_
_entity_poly.entity_id
_entity_poly.type
_entity_poly.pdbx_seq_one_letter_code
_entity_poly.pdbx_strand_id
1 'polypeptide(L)'
;MKKVAIILFLMVLSQFSFAQVYSGIAEIESAKREGFYLYTGGDANDLAESWKSYLKEYGAVEKGRNGAILASNSKIPGIEKKGFTISSKIFTEGNKNKLFVSIGYSTEEFIKSGHSDYRAASNWLEDFAKHFGLEENVRSEQTKLNEILAQKNKIDIFGTFL
;
A
#
# COMPACT_ATOMS: atom_id res chain seq x y z
N MET A 1 2.29 -22.08 -34.09
CA MET A 1 3.27 -21.70 -33.05
C MET A 1 3.35 -20.17 -32.84
N LYS A 2 3.45 -19.33 -33.89
CA LYS A 2 3.51 -17.85 -33.72
C LYS A 2 2.30 -17.23 -33.00
N LYS A 3 1.07 -17.73 -33.24
CA LYS A 3 -0.16 -17.22 -32.59
C LYS A 3 -0.22 -17.53 -31.09
N VAL A 4 0.30 -18.66 -30.65
CA VAL A 4 0.36 -19.05 -29.22
C VAL A 4 1.37 -18.19 -28.46
N ALA A 5 2.51 -17.88 -29.08
CA ALA A 5 3.52 -17.01 -28.49
C ALA A 5 3.01 -15.56 -28.28
N ILE A 6 2.18 -15.05 -29.22
CA ILE A 6 1.57 -13.73 -29.09
C ILE A 6 0.55 -13.67 -27.92
N ILE A 7 -0.26 -14.73 -27.75
CA ILE A 7 -1.23 -14.84 -26.66
C ILE A 7 -0.50 -14.91 -25.31
N LEU A 8 0.58 -15.69 -25.22
CA LEU A 8 1.40 -15.79 -24.01
C LEU A 8 2.06 -14.45 -23.66
N PHE A 9 2.55 -13.71 -24.67
CA PHE A 9 3.15 -12.38 -24.50
C PHE A 9 2.12 -11.33 -24.02
N LEU A 10 0.90 -11.38 -24.56
CA LEU A 10 -0.21 -10.51 -24.12
C LEU A 10 -0.67 -10.82 -22.68
N MET A 11 -0.64 -12.07 -22.25
CA MET A 11 -0.94 -12.45 -20.86
C MET A 11 0.10 -11.94 -19.85
N VAL A 12 1.37 -11.85 -20.24
CA VAL A 12 2.44 -11.33 -19.37
C VAL A 12 2.32 -9.80 -19.18
N LEU A 13 1.83 -9.07 -20.18
CA LEU A 13 1.65 -7.62 -20.11
C LEU A 13 0.48 -7.17 -19.22
N SER A 14 -0.48 -8.05 -18.92
CA SER A 14 -1.65 -7.70 -18.09
C SER A 14 -1.39 -7.66 -16.57
N GLN A 15 -0.18 -8.02 -16.11
CA GLN A 15 0.15 -8.09 -14.68
C GLN A 15 0.63 -6.76 -14.07
N PHE A 16 0.87 -5.72 -14.87
CA PHE A 16 1.27 -4.42 -14.33
C PHE A 16 0.05 -3.55 -14.01
N SER A 17 -0.72 -3.94 -12.99
CA SER A 17 -1.67 -3.04 -12.37
C SER A 17 -0.90 -2.03 -11.51
N PHE A 18 -0.52 -0.90 -12.09
CA PHE A 18 0.03 0.20 -11.31
C PHE A 18 -1.08 0.71 -10.38
N ALA A 19 -0.83 0.71 -9.10
CA ALA A 19 -1.69 1.38 -8.16
C ALA A 19 -1.71 2.88 -8.52
N GLN A 20 -2.90 3.39 -8.84
CA GLN A 20 -3.07 4.79 -9.19
C GLN A 20 -3.35 5.60 -7.92
N VAL A 21 -2.70 6.74 -7.81
CA VAL A 21 -2.91 7.71 -6.74
C VAL A 21 -3.89 8.77 -7.23
N TYR A 22 -4.95 9.00 -6.46
CA TYR A 22 -6.01 9.96 -6.78
C TYR A 22 -6.11 11.00 -5.69
N SER A 23 -6.36 12.26 -6.05
CA SER A 23 -6.70 13.29 -5.08
C SER A 23 -8.12 13.12 -4.56
N GLY A 24 -8.34 13.45 -3.30
CA GLY A 24 -9.67 13.44 -2.71
C GLY A 24 -9.73 14.03 -1.31
N ILE A 25 -10.89 13.85 -0.68
CA ILE A 25 -11.16 14.33 0.68
C ILE A 25 -11.66 13.17 1.50
N ALA A 26 -11.14 13.01 2.72
CA ALA A 26 -11.67 12.06 3.70
C ALA A 26 -11.74 12.67 5.09
N GLU A 27 -12.53 12.03 5.95
CA GLU A 27 -12.59 12.37 7.37
C GLU A 27 -11.61 11.49 8.14
N ILE A 28 -10.65 12.15 8.80
CA ILE A 28 -9.70 11.53 9.73
C ILE A 28 -9.82 12.26 11.07
N GLU A 29 -10.08 11.52 12.16
CA GLU A 29 -10.20 12.06 13.52
C GLU A 29 -11.24 13.18 13.61
N SER A 30 -12.38 13.02 12.93
CA SER A 30 -13.49 13.98 12.87
C SER A 30 -13.16 15.30 12.17
N ALA A 31 -12.06 15.36 11.42
CA ALA A 31 -11.68 16.49 10.59
C ALA A 31 -11.65 16.09 9.11
N LYS A 32 -12.28 16.89 8.25
CA LYS A 32 -12.15 16.74 6.79
C LYS A 32 -10.76 17.18 6.36
N ARG A 33 -10.07 16.29 5.64
CA ARG A 33 -8.70 16.53 5.16
C ARG A 33 -8.64 16.29 3.66
N GLU A 34 -7.95 17.15 2.95
CA GLU A 34 -7.58 16.93 1.55
C GLU A 34 -6.32 16.04 1.49
N GLY A 35 -6.19 15.22 0.46
CA GLY A 35 -5.06 14.31 0.33
C GLY A 35 -5.20 13.37 -0.85
N PHE A 36 -4.68 12.17 -0.69
CA PHE A 36 -4.52 11.18 -1.73
C PHE A 36 -5.22 9.88 -1.36
N TYR A 37 -5.81 9.24 -2.36
CA TYR A 37 -6.29 7.87 -2.28
C TYR A 37 -5.40 6.93 -3.07
N LEU A 38 -5.10 5.79 -2.46
CA LEU A 38 -4.40 4.67 -3.06
C LEU A 38 -5.26 3.41 -2.90
N TYR A 39 -5.59 2.76 -4.01
CA TYR A 39 -6.30 1.48 -3.98
C TYR A 39 -5.31 0.33 -4.03
N THR A 40 -5.46 -0.62 -3.10
CA THR A 40 -4.63 -1.81 -3.01
C THR A 40 -5.48 -3.07 -2.91
N GLY A 41 -4.92 -4.20 -3.33
CA GLY A 41 -5.43 -5.52 -2.96
C GLY A 41 -4.94 -5.94 -1.57
N GLY A 42 -5.01 -7.24 -1.29
CA GLY A 42 -4.48 -7.84 -0.07
C GLY A 42 -5.34 -7.65 1.18
N ASP A 43 -4.80 -8.04 2.33
CA ASP A 43 -5.46 -7.90 3.63
C ASP A 43 -5.29 -6.48 4.20
N ALA A 44 -6.32 -5.96 4.86
CA ALA A 44 -6.30 -4.61 5.43
C ALA A 44 -5.32 -4.46 6.60
N ASN A 45 -5.11 -5.52 7.39
CA ASN A 45 -4.15 -5.48 8.50
C ASN A 45 -2.72 -5.51 7.97
N ASP A 46 -2.46 -6.32 6.93
CA ASP A 46 -1.18 -6.38 6.26
C ASP A 46 -0.81 -5.03 5.64
N LEU A 47 -1.78 -4.39 4.98
CA LEU A 47 -1.63 -3.04 4.46
C LEU A 47 -1.32 -2.03 5.58
N ALA A 48 -2.01 -2.13 6.72
CA ALA A 48 -1.79 -1.25 7.86
C ALA A 48 -0.40 -1.43 8.49
N GLU A 49 0.09 -2.65 8.58
CA GLU A 49 1.42 -2.96 9.12
C GLU A 49 2.53 -2.51 8.18
N SER A 50 2.41 -2.82 6.89
CA SER A 50 3.34 -2.37 5.85
C SER A 50 3.39 -0.84 5.79
N TRP A 51 2.22 -0.18 5.81
CA TRP A 51 2.15 1.28 5.83
C TRP A 51 2.81 1.91 7.05
N LYS A 52 2.57 1.37 8.25
CA LYS A 52 3.25 1.83 9.48
C LYS A 52 4.75 1.66 9.41
N SER A 53 5.23 0.52 8.88
CA SER A 53 6.66 0.25 8.72
C SER A 53 7.28 1.23 7.74
N TYR A 54 6.63 1.49 6.63
CA TYR A 54 7.06 2.47 5.64
C TYR A 54 7.13 3.88 6.22
N LEU A 55 6.09 4.32 6.95
CA LEU A 55 6.06 5.63 7.58
C LEU A 55 7.18 5.87 8.61
N LYS A 56 7.63 4.82 9.31
CA LYS A 56 8.72 4.93 10.32
C LYS A 56 10.05 5.40 9.72
N GLU A 57 10.25 5.19 8.42
CA GLU A 57 11.45 5.68 7.72
C GLU A 57 11.42 7.21 7.54
N TYR A 58 10.23 7.81 7.60
CA TYR A 58 10.01 9.23 7.28
C TYR A 58 9.62 10.08 8.47
N GLY A 59 9.11 9.50 9.56
CA GLY A 59 8.68 10.26 10.74
C GLY A 59 8.36 9.41 11.96
N ALA A 60 7.99 10.07 13.06
CA ALA A 60 7.54 9.41 14.28
C ALA A 60 6.09 8.93 14.12
N VAL A 61 5.88 7.61 14.10
CA VAL A 61 4.57 6.99 13.85
C VAL A 61 3.84 6.72 15.16
N GLU A 62 2.57 7.13 15.20
CA GLU A 62 1.67 6.88 16.32
C GLU A 62 0.28 6.45 15.86
N LYS A 63 -0.47 5.82 16.76
CA LYS A 63 -1.85 5.43 16.50
C LYS A 63 -2.79 6.57 16.87
N GLY A 64 -3.53 7.06 15.90
CA GLY A 64 -4.60 8.03 16.11
C GLY A 64 -5.93 7.38 16.50
N ARG A 65 -6.98 8.19 16.60
CA ARG A 65 -8.34 7.75 16.91
C ARG A 65 -9.00 7.09 15.70
N ASN A 66 -9.99 6.23 15.94
CA ASN A 66 -10.82 5.61 14.90
C ASN A 66 -10.02 4.90 13.79
N GLY A 67 -8.89 4.29 14.13
CA GLY A 67 -8.04 3.57 13.18
C GLY A 67 -7.14 4.46 12.32
N ALA A 68 -7.01 5.74 12.64
CA ALA A 68 -6.05 6.62 12.01
C ALA A 68 -4.61 6.19 12.35
N ILE A 69 -3.70 6.41 11.40
CA ILE A 69 -2.25 6.26 11.56
C ILE A 69 -1.65 7.62 11.28
N LEU A 70 -0.91 8.14 12.25
CA LEU A 70 -0.31 9.46 12.20
C LEU A 70 1.21 9.32 12.13
N ALA A 71 1.86 10.23 11.40
CA ALA A 71 3.31 10.38 11.47
C ALA A 71 3.64 11.86 11.58
N SER A 72 4.36 12.21 12.64
CA SER A 72 4.74 13.59 12.94
C SER A 72 6.19 13.86 12.59
N ASN A 73 6.52 15.14 12.41
CA ASN A 73 7.85 15.61 12.03
C ASN A 73 8.43 14.88 10.80
N SER A 74 7.57 14.64 9.83
CA SER A 74 7.88 13.80 8.67
C SER A 74 8.72 14.54 7.62
N LYS A 75 9.46 13.73 6.84
CA LYS A 75 10.27 14.18 5.70
C LYS A 75 9.98 13.24 4.55
N ILE A 76 9.54 13.75 3.42
CA ILE A 76 9.28 12.97 2.20
C ILE A 76 10.34 13.31 1.16
N PRO A 77 10.92 12.32 0.46
CA PRO A 77 11.86 12.56 -0.62
C PRO A 77 11.29 13.48 -1.69
N GLY A 78 12.08 14.44 -2.16
CA GLY A 78 11.65 15.40 -3.18
C GLY A 78 10.81 16.58 -2.66
N ILE A 79 10.52 16.64 -1.35
CA ILE A 79 9.89 17.78 -0.70
C ILE A 79 10.93 18.47 0.19
N GLU A 80 11.24 19.73 -0.12
CA GLU A 80 12.28 20.49 0.61
C GLU A 80 11.82 20.85 2.03
N LYS A 81 10.57 21.27 2.20
CA LYS A 81 9.98 21.59 3.50
C LYS A 81 9.89 20.33 4.35
N LYS A 82 10.24 20.44 5.63
CA LYS A 82 10.30 19.33 6.60
C LYS A 82 9.34 19.59 7.76
N GLY A 83 9.05 18.55 8.53
CA GLY A 83 8.29 18.69 9.77
C GLY A 83 6.79 18.73 9.55
N PHE A 84 6.29 18.15 8.46
CA PHE A 84 4.84 18.01 8.26
C PHE A 84 4.27 16.81 9.00
N THR A 85 2.95 16.81 9.14
CA THR A 85 2.19 15.71 9.69
C THR A 85 1.54 14.92 8.57
N ILE A 86 1.74 13.60 8.56
CA ILE A 86 1.02 12.67 7.71
C ILE A 86 -0.11 12.07 8.55
N SER A 87 -1.34 12.19 8.08
CA SER A 87 -2.51 11.56 8.67
C SER A 87 -3.13 10.62 7.66
N SER A 88 -3.31 9.36 8.03
CA SER A 88 -3.80 8.34 7.11
C SER A 88 -4.83 7.43 7.74
N LYS A 89 -5.66 6.82 6.91
CA LYS A 89 -6.66 5.84 7.33
C LYS A 89 -6.93 4.87 6.20
N ILE A 90 -7.16 3.60 6.57
CA ILE A 90 -7.55 2.56 5.63
C ILE A 90 -9.05 2.38 5.71
N PHE A 91 -9.68 2.34 4.54
CA PHE A 91 -11.09 2.04 4.34
C PHE A 91 -11.18 0.75 3.52
N THR A 92 -12.12 -0.11 3.85
CA THR A 92 -12.41 -1.31 3.06
C THR A 92 -13.72 -1.10 2.30
N GLU A 93 -13.67 -1.25 0.98
CA GLU A 93 -14.81 -1.14 0.08
C GLU A 93 -14.93 -2.44 -0.73
N GLY A 94 -15.83 -3.33 -0.31
CA GLY A 94 -15.95 -4.67 -0.90
C GLY A 94 -14.65 -5.46 -0.71
N ASN A 95 -14.03 -5.91 -1.79
CA ASN A 95 -12.78 -6.69 -1.78
C ASN A 95 -11.51 -5.82 -1.98
N LYS A 96 -11.63 -4.52 -1.91
CA LYS A 96 -10.49 -3.60 -2.09
C LYS A 96 -10.28 -2.77 -0.85
N ASN A 97 -9.02 -2.53 -0.55
CA ASN A 97 -8.63 -1.58 0.47
C ASN A 97 -8.27 -0.24 -0.19
N LYS A 98 -8.65 0.82 0.48
CA LYS A 98 -8.41 2.19 0.07
C LYS A 98 -7.64 2.89 1.19
N LEU A 99 -6.35 3.12 0.98
CA LEU A 99 -5.54 3.94 1.87
C LEU A 99 -5.74 5.41 1.50
N PHE A 100 -6.20 6.21 2.44
CA PHE A 100 -6.22 7.66 2.33
C PHE A 100 -5.05 8.26 3.11
N VAL A 101 -4.34 9.21 2.49
CA VAL A 101 -3.16 9.87 3.08
C VAL A 101 -3.30 11.37 2.88
N SER A 102 -3.31 12.11 3.98
CA SER A 102 -3.27 13.56 4.02
C SER A 102 -1.91 14.02 4.55
N ILE A 103 -1.25 14.91 3.85
CA ILE A 103 0.05 15.46 4.20
C ILE A 103 -0.16 16.95 4.47
N GLY A 104 -0.04 17.36 5.72
CA GLY A 104 -0.31 18.71 6.16
C GLY A 104 0.92 19.43 6.70
N TYR A 105 1.13 20.66 6.28
CA TYR A 105 2.12 21.58 6.85
C TYR A 105 1.59 22.29 8.09
N SER A 106 0.26 22.41 8.17
CA SER A 106 -0.48 22.97 9.30
C SER A 106 -1.87 22.34 9.34
N THR A 107 -2.76 22.86 10.19
CA THR A 107 -4.16 22.43 10.26
C THR A 107 -4.98 22.81 9.03
N GLU A 108 -4.52 23.73 8.20
CA GLU A 108 -5.25 24.27 7.05
C GLU A 108 -4.50 24.10 5.71
N GLU A 109 -3.20 23.87 5.75
CA GLU A 109 -2.36 23.74 4.56
C GLU A 109 -2.00 22.28 4.29
N PHE A 110 -2.62 21.69 3.26
CA PHE A 110 -2.41 20.31 2.83
C PHE A 110 -1.85 20.24 1.42
N ILE A 111 -1.04 19.21 1.17
CA ILE A 111 -0.63 18.87 -0.20
C ILE A 111 -1.82 18.24 -0.92
N LYS A 112 -2.32 18.97 -1.93
CA LYS A 112 -3.46 18.59 -2.76
C LYS A 112 -3.16 18.87 -4.23
N SER A 113 -4.10 18.54 -5.11
CA SER A 113 -3.99 18.86 -6.54
C SER A 113 -3.73 20.36 -6.73
N GLY A 114 -2.70 20.67 -7.52
CA GLY A 114 -2.23 22.05 -7.75
C GLY A 114 -1.18 22.58 -6.76
N HIS A 115 -0.86 21.84 -5.70
CA HIS A 115 0.26 22.17 -4.82
C HIS A 115 1.59 21.87 -5.49
N SER A 116 2.64 22.67 -5.26
CA SER A 116 3.99 22.48 -5.82
C SER A 116 4.55 21.08 -5.52
N ASP A 117 4.33 20.57 -4.32
CA ASP A 117 4.85 19.30 -3.85
C ASP A 117 3.93 18.10 -4.17
N TYR A 118 2.81 18.33 -4.87
CA TYR A 118 1.85 17.29 -5.22
C TYR A 118 2.51 16.09 -5.93
N ARG A 119 3.36 16.38 -6.92
CA ARG A 119 4.02 15.32 -7.71
C ARG A 119 4.99 14.50 -6.87
N ALA A 120 5.76 15.14 -6.00
CA ALA A 120 6.68 14.44 -5.09
C ALA A 120 5.92 13.53 -4.11
N ALA A 121 4.83 14.03 -3.53
CA ALA A 121 3.97 13.26 -2.65
C ALA A 121 3.29 12.09 -3.36
N SER A 122 2.80 12.30 -4.58
CA SER A 122 2.19 11.24 -5.40
C SER A 122 3.20 10.14 -5.74
N ASN A 123 4.39 10.49 -6.21
CA ASN A 123 5.45 9.53 -6.51
C ASN A 123 5.85 8.72 -5.28
N TRP A 124 5.98 9.36 -4.13
CA TRP A 124 6.29 8.68 -2.87
C TRP A 124 5.21 7.65 -2.48
N LEU A 125 3.93 7.96 -2.70
CA LEU A 125 2.83 7.02 -2.47
C LEU A 125 2.81 5.89 -3.50
N GLU A 126 3.14 6.17 -4.76
CA GLU A 126 3.29 5.14 -5.80
C GLU A 126 4.44 4.18 -5.48
N ASP A 127 5.54 4.67 -4.90
CA ASP A 127 6.65 3.83 -4.47
C ASP A 127 6.25 2.93 -3.30
N PHE A 128 5.48 3.44 -2.33
CA PHE A 128 4.86 2.58 -1.32
C PHE A 128 3.97 1.50 -1.94
N ALA A 129 3.13 1.85 -2.90
CA ALA A 129 2.24 0.90 -3.57
C ALA A 129 2.99 -0.23 -4.28
N LYS A 130 4.11 0.09 -4.92
CA LYS A 130 5.00 -0.91 -5.54
C LYS A 130 5.61 -1.82 -4.48
N HIS A 131 6.11 -1.24 -3.40
CA HIS A 131 6.70 -1.99 -2.29
C HIS A 131 5.70 -2.97 -1.68
N PHE A 132 4.50 -2.49 -1.33
CA PHE A 132 3.43 -3.33 -0.80
C PHE A 132 3.01 -4.43 -1.78
N GLY A 133 2.90 -4.14 -3.06
CA GLY A 133 2.59 -5.13 -4.09
C GLY A 133 3.64 -6.25 -4.20
N LEU A 134 4.92 -5.94 -4.02
CA LEU A 134 5.99 -6.93 -3.96
C LEU A 134 5.88 -7.79 -2.69
N GLU A 135 5.61 -7.21 -1.53
CA GLU A 135 5.40 -7.94 -0.28
C GLU A 135 4.22 -8.92 -0.39
N GLU A 136 3.10 -8.49 -0.98
CA GLU A 136 1.93 -9.34 -1.20
C GLU A 136 2.24 -10.52 -2.13
N ASN A 137 2.99 -10.29 -3.20
CA ASN A 137 3.43 -11.35 -4.10
C ASN A 137 4.30 -12.39 -3.38
N VAL A 138 5.30 -11.94 -2.61
CA VAL A 138 6.17 -12.83 -1.82
C VAL A 138 5.35 -13.65 -0.82
N ARG A 139 4.39 -13.02 -0.14
CA ARG A 139 3.50 -13.68 0.83
C ARG A 139 2.63 -14.75 0.16
N SER A 140 2.08 -14.44 -1.01
CA SER A 140 1.28 -15.37 -1.82
C SER A 140 2.10 -16.58 -2.24
N GLU A 141 3.31 -16.38 -2.75
CA GLU A 141 4.20 -17.46 -3.17
C GLU A 141 4.66 -18.32 -1.97
N GLN A 142 4.94 -17.70 -0.82
CA GLN A 142 5.29 -18.43 0.40
C GLN A 142 4.13 -19.31 0.89
N THR A 143 2.90 -18.81 0.81
CA THR A 143 1.69 -19.60 1.17
C THR A 143 1.55 -20.82 0.26
N LYS A 144 1.68 -20.65 -1.06
CA LYS A 144 1.64 -21.76 -2.03
C LYS A 144 2.73 -22.79 -1.74
N LEU A 145 3.95 -22.35 -1.44
CA LEU A 145 5.06 -23.24 -1.09
C LEU A 145 4.73 -24.06 0.16
N ASN A 146 4.21 -23.42 1.19
CA ASN A 146 3.83 -24.10 2.44
C ASN A 146 2.72 -25.13 2.22
N GLU A 147 1.74 -24.84 1.36
CA GLU A 147 0.68 -25.78 0.98
C GLU A 147 1.25 -27.01 0.25
N ILE A 148 2.16 -26.81 -0.70
CA ILE A 148 2.82 -27.90 -1.44
C ILE A 148 3.64 -28.76 -0.48
N LEU A 149 4.40 -28.16 0.44
CA LEU A 149 5.17 -28.89 1.45
C LEU A 149 4.28 -29.69 2.38
N ALA A 150 3.14 -29.15 2.79
CA ALA A 150 2.17 -29.87 3.61
C ALA A 150 1.55 -31.07 2.87
N GLN A 151 1.26 -30.90 1.58
CA GLN A 151 0.77 -32.01 0.75
C GLN A 151 1.83 -33.10 0.58
N LYS A 152 3.08 -32.72 0.30
CA LYS A 152 4.19 -33.67 0.21
C LYS A 152 4.36 -34.47 1.49
N ASN A 153 4.39 -33.82 2.65
CA ASN A 153 4.54 -34.50 3.93
C ASN A 153 3.40 -35.50 4.20
N LYS A 154 2.16 -35.17 3.78
CA LYS A 154 1.04 -36.14 3.86
C LYS A 154 1.30 -37.40 3.00
N ILE A 155 1.77 -37.22 1.76
CA ILE A 155 2.05 -38.32 0.84
C ILE A 155 3.18 -39.20 1.39
N ASP A 156 4.26 -38.63 1.92
CA ASP A 156 5.40 -39.34 2.49
C ASP A 156 4.98 -40.20 3.70
N ILE A 157 4.08 -39.68 4.55
CA ILE A 157 3.53 -40.40 5.70
C ILE A 157 2.71 -41.63 5.22
N PHE A 158 1.83 -41.45 4.22
CA PHE A 158 1.02 -42.56 3.70
C PHE A 158 1.86 -43.60 2.96
N GLY A 159 2.93 -43.20 2.24
CA GLY A 159 3.84 -44.12 1.55
C GLY A 159 4.72 -44.97 2.48
N THR A 160 4.87 -44.58 3.75
CA THR A 160 5.67 -45.34 4.74
C THR A 160 4.85 -46.47 5.42
N PHE A 161 3.53 -46.51 5.24
CA PHE A 161 2.61 -47.50 5.80
C PHE A 161 2.18 -48.61 4.83
N LEU A 162 2.72 -48.61 3.60
CA LEU A 162 2.53 -49.67 2.61
C LEU A 162 3.82 -50.44 2.39
#